data_18862a934183020103c682181c65ce8f
#
_entry.id   18862a934183020103c682181c65ce8f
#
_cell.length_a   1.000
_cell.length_b   1.000
_cell.length_c   1.000
_cell.angle_alpha   90.00
_cell.angle_beta   90.00
_cell.angle_gamma   90.00
#
_symmetry.space_group_name_H-M   'P 1'
#
loop_
_entity.id
_entity.type
_entity.pdbx_description
1 polymer ?
#
loop_
_entity_poly.entity_id
_entity_poly.type
_entity_poly.pdbx_seq_one_letter_code
_entity_poly.pdbx_strand_id
1 'polypeptide(L)'
;MPRRPRGLAFALLPVALTLLLSACSSAAGDTSDGGLGGGGNTDGKGSVTLNVGDQKGGSEAVLRAAGELDDLPYRVKWSTFTSGPPLLEAVNAGAVDIGSVGNTPPVFAAGAKSKITVVAATHGDSAGEAILVPENSPLKKTSDLRGRTVAVAQGSSAHYQLIASLRQAGLTPDDIKVTLLQPADALAAFTSGKIDAWAVWDPYTSQVLRGGKGRVLTTGRGVVNGLNFQVAAPAALRDREKEQAIDDFVTRLRRAQDWVFEHPEEWAKVWAKDTGLPYDVALDAVRRSYGTRVPVALDEAAIASEQEIADSFADLELIPGRFDFADFVDDRFNDSLPPSTSPARSYGKAPS
;
A
#
# COMPACT_ATOMS: atom_id res chain seq x y z
N MET A 1 54.28 0.09 -40.76
CA MET A 1 54.28 1.57 -40.92
C MET A 1 52.89 2.03 -40.39
N PRO A 2 52.89 2.76 -39.29
CA PRO A 2 51.61 3.18 -38.66
C PRO A 2 51.22 4.59 -39.09
N ARG A 3 49.93 4.83 -39.37
CA ARG A 3 49.37 6.17 -39.58
C ARG A 3 48.65 6.63 -38.31
N ARG A 4 49.07 7.77 -37.76
CA ARG A 4 48.47 8.50 -36.64
C ARG A 4 47.19 9.26 -37.09
N PRO A 5 46.15 9.34 -36.29
CA PRO A 5 45.06 10.28 -36.55
C PRO A 5 45.35 11.66 -35.91
N ARG A 6 44.85 12.67 -36.60
CA ARG A 6 44.93 14.09 -36.25
C ARG A 6 43.97 14.44 -35.10
N GLY A 7 44.47 15.21 -34.13
CA GLY A 7 43.66 15.78 -33.05
C GLY A 7 42.82 16.96 -33.52
N LEU A 8 41.60 17.05 -33.05
CA LEU A 8 40.73 18.23 -33.07
C LEU A 8 40.79 18.89 -31.68
N ALA A 9 41.25 20.13 -31.67
CA ALA A 9 41.22 21.00 -30.50
C ALA A 9 39.83 21.61 -30.35
N PHE A 10 39.19 21.44 -29.18
CA PHE A 10 38.01 22.19 -28.83
C PHE A 10 38.36 23.38 -27.96
N ALA A 11 38.00 24.56 -28.45
CA ALA A 11 38.17 25.84 -27.79
C ALA A 11 37.15 26.00 -26.63
N LEU A 12 37.66 26.33 -25.45
CA LEU A 12 36.88 26.75 -24.28
C LEU A 12 36.49 28.24 -24.40
N LEU A 13 35.21 28.54 -24.43
CA LEU A 13 34.72 29.90 -24.21
C LEU A 13 34.20 30.01 -22.74
N PRO A 14 34.57 31.05 -22.00
CA PRO A 14 34.00 31.32 -20.69
C PRO A 14 32.70 32.11 -20.84
N VAL A 15 31.61 31.62 -20.28
CA VAL A 15 30.36 32.38 -20.11
C VAL A 15 30.42 33.12 -18.78
N ALA A 16 30.41 34.44 -18.87
CA ALA A 16 30.37 35.35 -17.74
C ALA A 16 28.94 35.38 -17.12
N LEU A 17 28.90 35.13 -15.81
CA LEU A 17 27.71 35.20 -14.97
C LEU A 17 27.45 36.64 -14.51
N THR A 18 26.46 37.31 -15.06
CA THR A 18 25.97 38.62 -14.55
C THR A 18 24.86 38.44 -13.57
N LEU A 19 25.10 38.74 -12.31
CA LEU A 19 24.13 38.95 -11.24
C LEU A 19 23.37 40.25 -11.48
N LEU A 20 22.06 40.22 -11.61
CA LEU A 20 21.17 41.36 -11.48
C LEU A 20 20.25 41.14 -10.27
N LEU A 21 20.53 41.85 -9.19
CA LEU A 21 19.58 42.12 -8.12
C LEU A 21 18.55 43.12 -8.63
N SER A 22 17.28 42.78 -8.53
CA SER A 22 16.20 43.77 -8.55
C SER A 22 15.19 43.42 -7.47
N ALA A 23 15.06 44.37 -6.56
CA ALA A 23 14.09 44.37 -5.47
C ALA A 23 12.80 45.10 -5.89
N CYS A 24 11.71 44.77 -5.19
CA CYS A 24 10.44 45.45 -4.99
C CYS A 24 9.43 45.53 -6.16
N SER A 25 8.25 44.92 -5.99
CA SER A 25 7.05 45.65 -5.61
C SER A 25 5.81 44.78 -5.63
N SER A 26 4.98 44.96 -4.63
CA SER A 26 3.65 44.36 -4.41
C SER A 26 2.67 44.74 -5.52
N ALA A 27 1.90 43.77 -6.02
CA ALA A 27 0.56 43.99 -6.54
C ALA A 27 -0.24 42.66 -6.54
N ALA A 28 -1.41 42.71 -5.91
CA ALA A 28 -2.40 41.65 -5.94
C ALA A 28 -2.92 41.46 -7.37
N GLY A 29 -3.09 40.19 -7.76
CA GLY A 29 -3.68 39.80 -9.03
C GLY A 29 -4.09 38.35 -8.99
N ASP A 30 -5.36 38.14 -8.83
CA ASP A 30 -6.11 36.87 -8.91
C ASP A 30 -5.98 36.30 -10.32
N THR A 31 -5.42 35.09 -10.47
CA THR A 31 -5.62 34.27 -11.66
C THR A 31 -5.54 32.79 -11.27
N SER A 32 -6.70 32.14 -11.39
CA SER A 32 -6.89 30.69 -11.42
C SER A 32 -5.99 30.02 -12.46
N ASP A 33 -5.14 29.09 -12.03
CA ASP A 33 -4.55 28.11 -12.93
C ASP A 33 -4.58 26.70 -12.32
N GLY A 34 -5.10 25.76 -13.12
CA GLY A 34 -5.35 24.37 -12.75
C GLY A 34 -4.07 23.59 -12.60
N GLY A 35 -3.71 23.23 -11.37
CA GLY A 35 -2.60 22.34 -11.03
C GLY A 35 -3.13 20.99 -10.56
N LEU A 36 -2.80 19.96 -11.30
CA LEU A 36 -3.02 18.53 -10.97
C LEU A 36 -2.22 18.13 -9.72
N GLY A 37 -2.87 17.50 -8.73
CA GLY A 37 -2.22 16.79 -7.64
C GLY A 37 -2.35 17.45 -6.27
N GLY A 38 -3.56 17.80 -5.83
CA GLY A 38 -3.80 18.32 -4.50
C GLY A 38 -4.05 17.23 -3.48
N GLY A 39 -3.04 16.90 -2.67
CA GLY A 39 -3.29 16.35 -1.33
C GLY A 39 -4.01 17.41 -0.51
N GLY A 40 -5.26 17.15 -0.09
CA GLY A 40 -6.04 18.12 0.69
C GLY A 40 -5.42 18.33 2.07
N ASN A 41 -5.19 19.58 2.46
CA ASN A 41 -4.99 19.94 3.86
C ASN A 41 -6.35 19.94 4.55
N THR A 42 -6.54 19.12 5.57
CA THR A 42 -7.66 19.27 6.49
C THR A 42 -7.29 20.27 7.55
N ASP A 43 -8.04 21.39 7.65
CA ASP A 43 -7.78 22.48 8.60
C ASP A 43 -8.19 22.08 10.03
N GLY A 44 -7.34 21.25 10.68
CA GLY A 44 -7.43 21.00 12.12
C GLY A 44 -6.98 22.24 12.93
N LYS A 45 -7.57 22.47 14.09
CA LYS A 45 -7.28 23.64 14.97
C LYS A 45 -5.93 23.57 15.70
N GLY A 46 -5.18 22.45 15.58
CA GLY A 46 -3.95 22.20 16.36
C GLY A 46 -2.68 22.79 15.76
N SER A 47 -1.64 22.91 16.60
CA SER A 47 -0.29 23.32 16.20
C SER A 47 0.45 22.22 15.44
N VAL A 48 0.13 20.94 15.71
CA VAL A 48 0.76 19.75 15.12
C VAL A 48 0.21 19.46 13.73
N THR A 49 1.11 19.07 12.84
CA THR A 49 0.76 18.51 11.52
C THR A 49 1.21 17.05 11.46
N LEU A 50 0.27 16.13 11.24
CA LEU A 50 0.53 14.73 10.98
C LEU A 50 0.64 14.51 9.48
N ASN A 51 1.82 14.07 9.00
CA ASN A 51 2.03 13.71 7.61
C ASN A 51 1.60 12.25 7.40
N VAL A 52 0.52 12.04 6.68
CA VAL A 52 -0.06 10.70 6.48
C VAL A 52 0.22 10.22 5.06
N GLY A 53 0.82 9.03 4.96
CA GLY A 53 0.97 8.30 3.71
C GLY A 53 -0.25 7.45 3.43
N ASP A 54 -0.79 7.57 2.21
CA ASP A 54 -1.97 6.82 1.81
C ASP A 54 -1.83 6.23 0.41
N GLN A 55 -2.73 5.36 0.05
CA GLN A 55 -2.92 4.85 -1.30
C GLN A 55 -4.28 5.32 -1.81
N LYS A 56 -4.42 5.43 -3.13
CA LYS A 56 -5.65 5.94 -3.75
C LYS A 56 -6.89 5.16 -3.25
N GLY A 57 -7.86 5.88 -2.68
CA GLY A 57 -9.05 5.30 -2.08
C GLY A 57 -8.79 4.60 -0.73
N GLY A 58 -7.73 4.97 -0.03
CA GLY A 58 -7.33 4.39 1.26
C GLY A 58 -7.90 5.10 2.48
N SER A 59 -7.01 5.41 3.44
CA SER A 59 -7.40 5.93 4.76
C SER A 59 -8.09 7.29 4.69
N GLU A 60 -7.63 8.22 3.83
CA GLU A 60 -8.27 9.54 3.69
C GLU A 60 -9.73 9.42 3.25
N ALA A 61 -9.97 8.60 2.22
CA ALA A 61 -11.32 8.43 1.68
C ALA A 61 -12.27 7.79 2.69
N VAL A 62 -11.79 6.80 3.45
CA VAL A 62 -12.59 6.09 4.47
C VAL A 62 -12.91 6.98 5.65
N LEU A 63 -11.92 7.72 6.17
CA LEU A 63 -12.12 8.66 7.28
C LEU A 63 -13.09 9.77 6.90
N ARG A 64 -12.98 10.30 5.68
CA ARG A 64 -13.90 11.32 5.16
C ARG A 64 -15.31 10.79 5.03
N ALA A 65 -15.49 9.57 4.52
CA ALA A 65 -16.80 8.95 4.34
C ALA A 65 -17.52 8.70 5.67
N ALA A 66 -16.77 8.31 6.69
CA ALA A 66 -17.28 8.07 8.04
C ALA A 66 -17.44 9.35 8.89
N GLY A 67 -17.08 10.55 8.38
CA GLY A 67 -17.10 11.81 9.14
C GLY A 67 -15.99 11.93 10.20
N GLU A 68 -14.98 11.07 10.15
CA GLU A 68 -13.91 11.00 11.16
C GLU A 68 -12.79 12.03 10.93
N LEU A 69 -12.87 12.85 9.86
CA LEU A 69 -11.96 13.98 9.64
C LEU A 69 -12.52 15.30 10.21
N ASP A 70 -13.75 15.30 10.71
CA ASP A 70 -14.34 16.46 11.33
C ASP A 70 -13.73 16.70 12.72
N ASP A 71 -13.56 17.96 13.10
CA ASP A 71 -13.09 18.40 14.43
C ASP A 71 -11.75 17.79 14.89
N LEU A 72 -10.80 17.59 13.94
CA LEU A 72 -9.47 17.12 14.27
C LEU A 72 -8.72 18.13 15.18
N PRO A 73 -8.10 17.68 16.28
CA PRO A 73 -7.28 18.54 17.13
C PRO A 73 -5.88 18.84 16.54
N TYR A 74 -5.54 18.29 15.39
CA TYR A 74 -4.30 18.50 14.62
C TYR A 74 -4.60 18.69 13.14
N ARG A 75 -3.62 19.11 12.35
CA ARG A 75 -3.72 19.15 10.88
C ARG A 75 -3.23 17.84 10.29
N VAL A 76 -3.85 17.40 9.20
CA VAL A 76 -3.37 16.25 8.42
C VAL A 76 -2.91 16.72 7.05
N LYS A 77 -1.70 16.31 6.68
CA LYS A 77 -1.15 16.47 5.33
C LYS A 77 -1.04 15.09 4.68
N TRP A 78 -1.79 14.90 3.62
CA TRP A 78 -1.83 13.64 2.87
C TRP A 78 -0.78 13.57 1.78
N SER A 79 -0.22 12.38 1.57
CA SER A 79 0.65 12.04 0.45
C SER A 79 0.25 10.68 -0.12
N THR A 80 -0.05 10.63 -1.42
CA THR A 80 -0.53 9.41 -2.08
C THR A 80 0.59 8.64 -2.75
N PHE A 81 0.62 7.34 -2.55
CA PHE A 81 1.62 6.40 -3.08
C PHE A 81 0.96 5.32 -3.96
N THR A 82 1.72 4.78 -4.90
CA THR A 82 1.24 3.73 -5.83
C THR A 82 1.08 2.37 -5.17
N SER A 83 1.81 2.11 -4.08
CA SER A 83 1.82 0.85 -3.32
C SER A 83 2.49 1.04 -1.96
N GLY A 84 2.48 -0.01 -1.12
CA GLY A 84 3.06 0.04 0.23
C GLY A 84 4.58 0.27 0.28
N PRO A 85 5.42 -0.39 -0.55
CA PRO A 85 6.87 -0.20 -0.47
C PRO A 85 7.33 1.25 -0.62
N PRO A 86 6.95 2.04 -1.66
CA PRO A 86 7.34 3.45 -1.74
C PRO A 86 6.76 4.31 -0.61
N LEU A 87 5.62 3.94 -0.02
CA LEU A 87 5.10 4.61 1.18
C LEU A 87 6.06 4.40 2.35
N LEU A 88 6.53 3.17 2.60
CA LEU A 88 7.45 2.89 3.71
C LEU A 88 8.86 3.46 3.49
N GLU A 89 9.29 3.65 2.26
CA GLU A 89 10.49 4.45 1.96
C GLU A 89 10.33 5.90 2.43
N ALA A 90 9.15 6.50 2.24
CA ALA A 90 8.85 7.85 2.72
C ALA A 90 8.75 7.91 4.26
N VAL A 91 8.22 6.86 4.92
CA VAL A 91 8.24 6.73 6.41
C VAL A 91 9.68 6.65 6.91
N ASN A 92 10.52 5.79 6.30
CA ASN A 92 11.93 5.65 6.66
C ASN A 92 12.71 6.96 6.49
N ALA A 93 12.39 7.74 5.47
CA ALA A 93 12.98 9.05 5.20
C ALA A 93 12.47 10.16 6.13
N GLY A 94 11.43 9.90 6.95
CA GLY A 94 10.81 10.89 7.84
C GLY A 94 9.92 11.92 7.12
N ALA A 95 9.55 11.65 5.85
CA ALA A 95 8.62 12.48 5.08
C ALA A 95 7.14 12.17 5.42
N VAL A 96 6.88 10.97 5.94
CA VAL A 96 5.59 10.47 6.40
C VAL A 96 5.70 10.04 7.86
N ASP A 97 4.74 10.45 8.68
CA ASP A 97 4.69 10.12 10.11
C ASP A 97 3.98 8.77 10.34
N ILE A 98 2.93 8.49 9.59
CA ILE A 98 2.15 7.23 9.64
C ILE A 98 1.52 6.93 8.28
N GLY A 99 1.35 5.64 7.95
CA GLY A 99 0.65 5.25 6.72
C GLY A 99 0.15 3.82 6.73
N SER A 100 -0.80 3.54 5.83
CA SER A 100 -1.47 2.24 5.72
C SER A 100 -0.86 1.37 4.61
N VAL A 101 -0.50 0.14 4.96
CA VAL A 101 0.09 -0.83 4.02
C VAL A 101 -0.47 -2.24 4.25
N GLY A 102 -0.28 -3.15 3.28
CA GLY A 102 -0.54 -4.58 3.47
C GLY A 102 0.52 -5.25 4.37
N ASN A 103 0.42 -6.56 4.50
CA ASN A 103 1.31 -7.38 5.35
C ASN A 103 2.79 -7.37 4.92
N THR A 104 3.08 -7.44 3.64
CA THR A 104 4.44 -7.67 3.12
C THR A 104 5.35 -6.43 3.11
N PRO A 105 4.88 -5.19 2.85
CA PRO A 105 5.75 -4.02 2.86
C PRO A 105 6.56 -3.84 4.16
N PRO A 106 5.99 -4.04 5.38
CA PRO A 106 6.76 -3.95 6.62
C PRO A 106 7.89 -4.98 6.70
N VAL A 107 7.68 -6.19 6.16
CA VAL A 107 8.71 -7.24 6.11
C VAL A 107 9.91 -6.81 5.26
N PHE A 108 9.67 -6.24 4.08
CA PHE A 108 10.74 -5.73 3.22
C PHE A 108 11.47 -4.55 3.85
N ALA A 109 10.73 -3.62 4.44
CA ALA A 109 11.31 -2.47 5.13
C ALA A 109 12.16 -2.89 6.35
N ALA A 110 11.66 -3.83 7.17
CA ALA A 110 12.37 -4.37 8.31
C ALA A 110 13.64 -5.12 7.88
N GLY A 111 13.55 -6.00 6.87
CA GLY A 111 14.70 -6.69 6.28
C GLY A 111 15.77 -5.73 5.75
N ALA A 112 15.38 -4.57 5.24
CA ALA A 112 16.27 -3.47 4.84
C ALA A 112 16.73 -2.60 6.03
N LYS A 113 16.36 -2.93 7.27
CA LYS A 113 16.65 -2.16 8.50
C LYS A 113 16.12 -0.72 8.45
N SER A 114 15.00 -0.51 7.77
CA SER A 114 14.33 0.79 7.71
C SER A 114 13.80 1.21 9.07
N LYS A 115 13.72 2.52 9.29
CA LYS A 115 13.19 3.13 10.52
C LYS A 115 11.66 3.15 10.44
N ILE A 116 11.06 2.03 10.78
CA ILE A 116 9.61 1.84 10.81
C ILE A 116 9.17 1.20 12.12
N THR A 117 7.91 1.39 12.48
CA THR A 117 7.25 0.71 13.61
C THR A 117 5.80 0.41 13.22
N VAL A 118 5.41 -0.84 13.30
CA VAL A 118 4.03 -1.29 13.12
C VAL A 118 3.25 -0.98 14.39
N VAL A 119 2.14 -0.23 14.27
CA VAL A 119 1.43 0.31 15.45
C VAL A 119 -0.05 -0.08 15.53
N ALA A 120 -0.65 -0.55 14.44
CA ALA A 120 -2.02 -1.06 14.46
C ALA A 120 -2.23 -2.05 13.32
N ALA A 121 -3.20 -2.94 13.48
CA ALA A 121 -3.55 -3.96 12.50
C ALA A 121 -5.04 -4.00 12.19
N THR A 122 -5.37 -4.40 10.97
CA THR A 122 -6.69 -4.87 10.56
C THR A 122 -6.56 -6.23 9.89
N HIS A 123 -7.60 -7.04 10.00
CA HIS A 123 -7.70 -8.32 9.30
C HIS A 123 -8.90 -8.30 8.37
N GLY A 124 -8.75 -8.83 7.16
CA GLY A 124 -9.82 -8.91 6.17
C GLY A 124 -9.78 -10.20 5.36
N ASP A 125 -10.87 -10.42 4.62
CA ASP A 125 -10.93 -11.50 3.64
C ASP A 125 -10.00 -11.17 2.46
N SER A 126 -8.97 -11.98 2.25
CA SER A 126 -7.97 -11.80 1.20
C SER A 126 -8.46 -12.25 -0.20
N ALA A 127 -9.77 -12.32 -0.42
CA ALA A 127 -10.33 -12.68 -1.72
C ALA A 127 -10.03 -11.63 -2.81
N GLY A 128 -9.74 -10.39 -2.42
CA GLY A 128 -9.35 -9.31 -3.31
C GLY A 128 -7.91 -9.37 -3.78
N GLU A 129 -7.04 -10.09 -3.06
CA GLU A 129 -5.71 -10.44 -3.54
C GLU A 129 -5.82 -11.66 -4.43
N ALA A 130 -5.36 -11.56 -5.69
CA ALA A 130 -5.56 -12.62 -6.66
C ALA A 130 -4.41 -12.72 -7.66
N ILE A 131 -4.17 -13.94 -8.15
CA ILE A 131 -3.46 -14.16 -9.41
C ILE A 131 -4.52 -14.20 -10.50
N LEU A 132 -4.43 -13.24 -11.42
CA LEU A 132 -5.33 -13.08 -12.56
C LEU A 132 -4.68 -13.65 -13.81
N VAL A 133 -5.50 -14.23 -14.68
CA VAL A 133 -5.11 -14.63 -16.04
C VAL A 133 -6.09 -14.05 -17.05
N PRO A 134 -5.69 -13.82 -18.32
CA PRO A 134 -6.62 -13.38 -19.36
C PRO A 134 -7.86 -14.27 -19.44
N GLU A 135 -9.00 -13.71 -19.82
CA GLU A 135 -10.30 -14.41 -19.85
C GLU A 135 -10.22 -15.75 -20.61
N ASN A 136 -9.57 -15.74 -21.77
CA ASN A 136 -9.43 -16.92 -22.64
C ASN A 136 -8.13 -17.70 -22.38
N SER A 137 -7.44 -17.48 -21.25
CA SER A 137 -6.22 -18.19 -20.92
C SER A 137 -6.45 -19.70 -20.75
N PRO A 138 -5.56 -20.55 -21.26
CA PRO A 138 -5.62 -22.01 -21.04
C PRO A 138 -5.28 -22.41 -19.62
N LEU A 139 -4.67 -21.51 -18.81
CA LEU A 139 -4.22 -21.79 -17.45
C LEU A 139 -5.43 -22.01 -16.54
N LYS A 140 -5.50 -23.12 -15.82
CA LYS A 140 -6.65 -23.51 -14.96
C LYS A 140 -6.31 -23.57 -13.47
N LYS A 141 -5.04 -23.76 -13.12
CA LYS A 141 -4.53 -23.91 -11.75
C LYS A 141 -3.15 -23.27 -11.62
N THR A 142 -2.72 -23.00 -10.41
CA THR A 142 -1.44 -22.31 -10.13
C THR A 142 -0.23 -23.08 -10.70
N SER A 143 -0.26 -24.42 -10.72
CA SER A 143 0.85 -25.19 -11.31
C SER A 143 1.02 -25.01 -12.82
N ASP A 144 0.02 -24.46 -13.52
CA ASP A 144 0.10 -24.13 -14.96
C ASP A 144 0.93 -22.85 -15.21
N LEU A 145 1.32 -22.14 -14.14
CA LEU A 145 2.20 -20.97 -14.23
C LEU A 145 3.66 -21.33 -14.56
N ARG A 146 4.05 -22.61 -14.51
CA ARG A 146 5.40 -23.03 -14.85
C ARG A 146 5.83 -22.51 -16.22
N GLY A 147 6.96 -21.80 -16.24
CA GLY A 147 7.53 -21.16 -17.44
C GLY A 147 6.77 -19.90 -17.95
N ARG A 148 5.71 -19.46 -17.26
CA ARG A 148 4.89 -18.31 -17.62
C ARG A 148 5.46 -17.02 -17.09
N THR A 149 5.12 -15.92 -17.77
CA THR A 149 5.48 -14.55 -17.33
C THR A 149 4.41 -14.04 -16.37
N VAL A 150 4.77 -13.80 -15.11
CA VAL A 150 3.87 -13.32 -14.06
C VAL A 150 4.33 -11.95 -13.59
N ALA A 151 3.47 -10.94 -13.70
CA ALA A 151 3.76 -9.61 -13.15
C ALA A 151 3.33 -9.53 -11.68
N VAL A 152 4.11 -8.77 -10.91
CA VAL A 152 3.83 -8.44 -9.50
C VAL A 152 4.59 -7.19 -9.07
N ALA A 153 4.04 -6.41 -8.14
CA ALA A 153 4.77 -5.33 -7.50
C ALA A 153 5.67 -5.89 -6.38
N GLN A 154 6.97 -5.66 -6.49
CA GLN A 154 7.95 -6.17 -5.52
C GLN A 154 7.62 -5.69 -4.10
N GLY A 155 7.69 -6.59 -3.12
CA GLY A 155 7.47 -6.29 -1.71
C GLY A 155 6.02 -5.91 -1.34
N SER A 156 5.07 -6.05 -2.28
CA SER A 156 3.64 -5.89 -1.99
C SER A 156 3.03 -7.15 -1.38
N SER A 157 1.83 -7.05 -0.79
CA SER A 157 1.07 -8.22 -0.30
C SER A 157 0.82 -9.26 -1.41
N ALA A 158 0.57 -8.80 -2.64
CA ALA A 158 0.43 -9.69 -3.79
C ALA A 158 1.73 -10.45 -4.14
N HIS A 159 2.91 -9.92 -3.75
CA HIS A 159 4.17 -10.64 -3.92
C HIS A 159 4.22 -11.86 -3.00
N TYR A 160 3.84 -11.70 -1.72
CA TYR A 160 3.73 -12.85 -0.82
C TYR A 160 2.64 -13.82 -1.26
N GLN A 161 1.46 -13.30 -1.67
CA GLN A 161 0.38 -14.14 -2.18
C GLN A 161 0.83 -15.00 -3.39
N LEU A 162 1.62 -14.43 -4.30
CA LEU A 162 2.20 -15.18 -5.42
C LEU A 162 3.12 -16.29 -4.91
N ILE A 163 4.08 -15.99 -4.03
CA ILE A 163 5.04 -16.95 -3.47
C ILE A 163 4.31 -18.07 -2.72
N ALA A 164 3.37 -17.72 -1.84
CA ALA A 164 2.60 -18.70 -1.08
C ALA A 164 1.75 -19.59 -1.98
N SER A 165 1.13 -19.05 -3.02
CA SER A 165 0.36 -19.81 -4.01
C SER A 165 1.24 -20.76 -4.83
N LEU A 166 2.43 -20.30 -5.24
CA LEU A 166 3.41 -21.16 -5.94
C LEU A 166 3.83 -22.32 -5.06
N ARG A 167 4.19 -22.04 -3.79
CA ARG A 167 4.59 -23.08 -2.81
C ARG A 167 3.50 -24.13 -2.62
N GLN A 168 2.23 -23.72 -2.48
CA GLN A 168 1.09 -24.66 -2.38
C GLN A 168 0.93 -25.51 -3.64
N ALA A 169 1.32 -25.00 -4.81
CA ALA A 169 1.28 -25.73 -6.08
C ALA A 169 2.54 -26.56 -6.37
N GLY A 170 3.51 -26.64 -5.44
CA GLY A 170 4.78 -27.31 -5.62
C GLY A 170 5.71 -26.61 -6.61
N LEU A 171 5.60 -25.27 -6.70
CA LEU A 171 6.46 -24.42 -7.52
C LEU A 171 7.27 -23.48 -6.65
N THR A 172 8.35 -22.95 -7.23
CA THR A 172 9.18 -21.89 -6.69
C THR A 172 9.13 -20.67 -7.61
N PRO A 173 9.59 -19.48 -7.20
CA PRO A 173 9.73 -18.34 -8.10
C PRO A 173 10.60 -18.61 -9.34
N ASP A 174 11.57 -19.52 -9.25
CA ASP A 174 12.44 -19.89 -10.38
C ASP A 174 11.71 -20.72 -11.46
N ASP A 175 10.57 -21.31 -11.11
CA ASP A 175 9.73 -22.04 -12.07
C ASP A 175 8.91 -21.12 -13.00
N ILE A 176 8.90 -19.80 -12.76
CA ILE A 176 8.16 -18.80 -13.52
C ILE A 176 9.09 -17.67 -13.96
N LYS A 177 8.60 -16.79 -14.85
CA LYS A 177 9.29 -15.57 -15.23
C LYS A 177 8.66 -14.39 -14.49
N VAL A 178 9.22 -13.99 -13.34
CA VAL A 178 8.71 -12.86 -12.57
C VAL A 178 9.05 -11.56 -13.29
N THR A 179 8.07 -10.69 -13.47
CA THR A 179 8.23 -9.33 -13.99
C THR A 179 7.77 -8.34 -12.93
N LEU A 180 8.70 -7.52 -12.44
CA LEU A 180 8.42 -6.54 -11.38
C LEU A 180 7.84 -5.27 -12.00
N LEU A 181 6.54 -5.03 -11.83
CA LEU A 181 5.81 -3.89 -12.35
C LEU A 181 4.91 -3.29 -11.28
N GLN A 182 4.81 -1.95 -11.24
CA GLN A 182 3.79 -1.28 -10.45
C GLN A 182 2.39 -1.55 -11.03
N PRO A 183 1.32 -1.48 -10.22
CA PRO A 183 -0.01 -1.94 -10.63
C PRO A 183 -0.54 -1.32 -11.93
N ALA A 184 -0.32 -0.02 -12.15
CA ALA A 184 -0.80 0.63 -13.38
C ALA A 184 -0.09 0.11 -14.65
N ASP A 185 1.24 -0.10 -14.56
CA ASP A 185 2.03 -0.64 -15.68
C ASP A 185 1.70 -2.12 -15.92
N ALA A 186 1.49 -2.87 -14.82
CA ALA A 186 1.08 -4.27 -14.90
C ALA A 186 -0.31 -4.42 -15.53
N LEU A 187 -1.27 -3.53 -15.24
CA LEU A 187 -2.58 -3.50 -15.90
C LEU A 187 -2.45 -3.31 -17.41
N ALA A 188 -1.60 -2.36 -17.83
CA ALA A 188 -1.34 -2.12 -19.26
C ALA A 188 -0.68 -3.33 -19.94
N ALA A 189 0.30 -3.97 -19.28
CA ALA A 189 0.96 -5.17 -19.77
C ALA A 189 -0.01 -6.37 -19.87
N PHE A 190 -0.87 -6.55 -18.86
CA PHE A 190 -1.88 -7.61 -18.80
C PHE A 190 -2.91 -7.45 -19.90
N THR A 191 -3.49 -6.26 -20.04
CA THR A 191 -4.54 -6.01 -21.04
C THR A 191 -4.03 -6.05 -22.47
N SER A 192 -2.74 -5.77 -22.69
CA SER A 192 -2.08 -5.92 -24.01
C SER A 192 -1.53 -7.31 -24.29
N GLY A 193 -1.69 -8.27 -23.38
CA GLY A 193 -1.24 -9.66 -23.54
C GLY A 193 0.29 -9.85 -23.48
N LYS A 194 1.02 -8.91 -22.87
CA LYS A 194 2.49 -8.99 -22.72
C LYS A 194 2.93 -9.88 -21.56
N ILE A 195 2.00 -10.25 -20.67
CA ILE A 195 2.21 -11.13 -19.52
C ILE A 195 1.10 -12.20 -19.48
N ASP A 196 1.43 -13.39 -18.99
CA ASP A 196 0.51 -14.52 -18.92
C ASP A 196 -0.40 -14.46 -17.68
N ALA A 197 0.10 -13.87 -16.58
CA ALA A 197 -0.63 -13.74 -15.33
C ALA A 197 -0.18 -12.48 -14.57
N TRP A 198 -1.03 -12.06 -13.62
CA TRP A 198 -0.78 -10.88 -12.80
C TRP A 198 -1.23 -11.13 -11.36
N ALA A 199 -0.30 -11.04 -10.41
CA ALA A 199 -0.60 -11.04 -8.99
C ALA A 199 -0.86 -9.60 -8.52
N VAL A 200 -2.06 -9.34 -7.99
CA VAL A 200 -2.52 -7.99 -7.64
C VAL A 200 -3.63 -8.03 -6.60
N TRP A 201 -4.03 -6.88 -6.11
CA TRP A 201 -5.12 -6.67 -5.15
C TRP A 201 -6.20 -5.72 -5.69
N ASP A 202 -7.36 -5.68 -5.00
CA ASP A 202 -8.41 -4.73 -5.32
C ASP A 202 -7.93 -3.26 -5.14
N PRO A 203 -8.40 -2.34 -6.00
CA PRO A 203 -9.51 -2.50 -6.96
C PRO A 203 -9.11 -3.07 -8.32
N TYR A 204 -7.83 -3.35 -8.56
CA TYR A 204 -7.38 -3.87 -9.86
C TYR A 204 -7.98 -5.25 -10.19
N THR A 205 -8.12 -6.12 -9.18
CA THR A 205 -8.81 -7.40 -9.33
C THR A 205 -10.22 -7.20 -9.85
N SER A 206 -11.03 -6.38 -9.17
CA SER A 206 -12.40 -6.07 -9.58
C SER A 206 -12.46 -5.36 -10.93
N GLN A 207 -11.52 -4.45 -11.21
CA GLN A 207 -11.45 -3.75 -12.49
C GLN A 207 -11.24 -4.70 -13.67
N VAL A 208 -10.35 -5.67 -13.53
CA VAL A 208 -10.09 -6.69 -14.57
C VAL A 208 -11.31 -7.59 -14.76
N LEU A 209 -11.91 -8.07 -13.67
CA LEU A 209 -13.05 -8.98 -13.69
C LEU A 209 -14.30 -8.30 -14.29
N ARG A 210 -14.65 -7.12 -13.79
CA ARG A 210 -15.82 -6.35 -14.27
C ARG A 210 -15.66 -5.86 -15.71
N GLY A 211 -14.40 -5.59 -16.10
CA GLY A 211 -14.05 -5.24 -17.47
C GLY A 211 -14.02 -6.42 -18.45
N GLY A 212 -14.25 -7.65 -18.00
CA GLY A 212 -14.19 -8.86 -18.86
C GLY A 212 -12.83 -9.10 -19.50
N LYS A 213 -11.74 -8.62 -18.86
CA LYS A 213 -10.38 -8.72 -19.39
C LYS A 213 -9.61 -9.91 -18.84
N GLY A 214 -10.12 -10.53 -17.80
CA GLY A 214 -9.48 -11.67 -17.17
C GLY A 214 -10.35 -12.31 -16.11
N ARG A 215 -9.87 -13.41 -15.58
CA ARG A 215 -10.48 -14.18 -14.51
C ARG A 215 -9.48 -14.52 -13.43
N VAL A 216 -10.00 -14.87 -12.27
CA VAL A 216 -9.18 -15.34 -11.14
C VAL A 216 -8.65 -16.75 -11.44
N LEU A 217 -7.34 -16.95 -11.26
CA LEU A 217 -6.70 -18.26 -11.22
C LEU A 217 -6.71 -18.81 -9.78
N THR A 218 -6.31 -17.97 -8.82
CA THR A 218 -6.37 -18.25 -7.37
C THR A 218 -6.48 -16.93 -6.60
N THR A 219 -6.99 -16.98 -5.36
CA THR A 219 -7.09 -15.82 -4.46
C THR A 219 -6.14 -15.99 -3.26
N GLY A 220 -5.99 -14.92 -2.47
CA GLY A 220 -5.26 -14.95 -1.21
C GLY A 220 -6.00 -15.67 -0.08
N ARG A 221 -7.32 -15.94 -0.24
CA ARG A 221 -8.14 -16.59 0.81
C ARG A 221 -7.57 -17.95 1.20
N GLY A 222 -7.23 -18.12 2.48
CA GLY A 222 -6.60 -19.35 2.99
C GLY A 222 -5.15 -19.56 2.52
N VAL A 223 -4.56 -18.55 1.88
CA VAL A 223 -3.17 -18.58 1.39
C VAL A 223 -2.31 -17.56 2.15
N VAL A 224 -2.89 -16.39 2.44
CA VAL A 224 -2.23 -15.30 3.18
C VAL A 224 -3.00 -14.98 4.46
N ASN A 225 -2.36 -14.27 5.38
CA ASN A 225 -2.90 -13.98 6.70
C ASN A 225 -3.98 -12.88 6.74
N GLY A 226 -4.19 -12.14 5.64
CA GLY A 226 -5.21 -11.09 5.56
C GLY A 226 -4.93 -9.84 6.38
N LEU A 227 -3.75 -9.71 6.98
CA LEU A 227 -3.37 -8.55 7.79
C LEU A 227 -3.04 -7.34 6.92
N ASN A 228 -3.38 -6.17 7.45
CA ASN A 228 -2.94 -4.87 6.94
C ASN A 228 -2.56 -4.03 8.15
N PHE A 229 -1.58 -3.14 8.00
CA PHE A 229 -0.98 -2.42 9.10
C PHE A 229 -1.02 -0.90 8.92
N GLN A 230 -1.07 -0.21 10.06
CA GLN A 230 -0.59 1.15 10.18
C GLN A 230 0.86 1.11 10.61
N VAL A 231 1.72 1.80 9.88
CA VAL A 231 3.17 1.84 10.13
C VAL A 231 3.59 3.28 10.35
N ALA A 232 4.20 3.55 11.49
CA ALA A 232 4.65 4.87 11.90
C ALA A 232 6.16 5.02 11.82
N ALA A 233 6.62 6.27 11.67
CA ALA A 233 8.02 6.62 11.84
C ALA A 233 8.38 6.61 13.34
N PRO A 234 9.45 5.91 13.80
CA PRO A 234 9.86 5.92 15.19
C PRO A 234 10.13 7.33 15.76
N ALA A 235 10.50 8.28 14.90
CA ALA A 235 10.69 9.67 15.31
C ALA A 235 9.36 10.35 15.68
N ALA A 236 8.27 10.06 14.94
CA ALA A 236 6.94 10.58 15.25
C ALA A 236 6.40 10.01 16.57
N LEU A 237 6.67 8.73 16.86
CA LEU A 237 6.29 8.09 18.14
C LEU A 237 7.06 8.61 19.36
N ARG A 238 8.23 9.24 19.17
CA ARG A 238 9.00 9.89 20.25
C ARG A 238 8.62 11.35 20.47
N ASP A 239 7.97 11.98 19.52
CA ASP A 239 7.41 13.31 19.65
C ASP A 239 6.02 13.18 20.29
N ARG A 240 5.88 13.69 21.53
CA ARG A 240 4.67 13.52 22.32
C ARG A 240 3.40 14.06 21.64
N GLU A 241 3.49 15.18 20.92
CA GLU A 241 2.34 15.76 20.26
C GLU A 241 1.93 14.94 19.03
N LYS A 242 2.91 14.43 18.28
CA LYS A 242 2.66 13.52 17.15
C LYS A 242 2.17 12.15 17.61
N GLU A 243 2.72 11.61 18.69
CA GLU A 243 2.25 10.35 19.27
C GLU A 243 0.76 10.42 19.63
N GLN A 244 0.34 11.52 20.31
CA GLN A 244 -1.09 11.74 20.62
C GLN A 244 -1.94 11.89 19.37
N ALA A 245 -1.43 12.56 18.32
CA ALA A 245 -2.12 12.67 17.05
C ALA A 245 -2.23 11.31 16.34
N ILE A 246 -1.21 10.45 16.44
CA ILE A 246 -1.23 9.08 15.91
C ILE A 246 -2.26 8.21 16.63
N ASP A 247 -2.34 8.30 17.96
CA ASP A 247 -3.33 7.55 18.76
C ASP A 247 -4.76 7.93 18.36
N ASP A 248 -5.07 9.22 18.29
CA ASP A 248 -6.38 9.71 17.84
C ASP A 248 -6.66 9.29 16.38
N PHE A 249 -5.66 9.41 15.49
CA PHE A 249 -5.78 9.00 14.09
C PHE A 249 -6.11 7.51 13.95
N VAL A 250 -5.38 6.64 14.65
CA VAL A 250 -5.60 5.19 14.66
C VAL A 250 -6.99 4.87 15.21
N THR A 251 -7.41 5.54 16.29
CA THR A 251 -8.73 5.36 16.90
C THR A 251 -9.85 5.76 15.92
N ARG A 252 -9.72 6.90 15.24
CA ARG A 252 -10.68 7.35 14.22
C ARG A 252 -10.73 6.39 13.02
N LEU A 253 -9.57 5.93 12.58
CA LEU A 253 -9.49 4.98 11.46
C LEU A 253 -10.19 3.65 11.81
N ARG A 254 -10.06 3.17 13.04
CA ARG A 254 -10.78 1.98 13.52
C ARG A 254 -12.30 2.17 13.48
N ARG A 255 -12.81 3.33 13.95
CA ARG A 255 -14.24 3.65 13.85
C ARG A 255 -14.71 3.75 12.40
N ALA A 256 -13.91 4.38 11.54
CA ALA A 256 -14.22 4.46 10.12
C ALA A 256 -14.25 3.09 9.44
N GLN A 257 -13.40 2.15 9.84
CA GLN A 257 -13.43 0.76 9.34
C GLN A 257 -14.66 -0.01 9.83
N ASP A 258 -15.07 0.17 11.09
CA ASP A 258 -16.33 -0.39 11.59
C ASP A 258 -17.52 0.17 10.80
N TRP A 259 -17.54 1.49 10.54
CA TRP A 259 -18.55 2.14 9.69
C TRP A 259 -18.61 1.54 8.28
N VAL A 260 -17.45 1.31 7.63
CA VAL A 260 -17.39 0.70 6.29
C VAL A 260 -17.97 -0.70 6.28
N PHE A 261 -17.70 -1.48 7.32
CA PHE A 261 -18.25 -2.84 7.47
C PHE A 261 -19.78 -2.83 7.57
N GLU A 262 -20.34 -1.83 8.24
CA GLU A 262 -21.79 -1.67 8.40
C GLU A 262 -22.46 -1.01 7.18
N HIS A 263 -21.72 -0.19 6.40
CA HIS A 263 -22.23 0.63 5.29
C HIS A 263 -21.50 0.38 3.94
N PRO A 264 -21.36 -0.87 3.48
CA PRO A 264 -20.51 -1.19 2.33
C PRO A 264 -20.97 -0.52 1.02
N GLU A 265 -22.27 -0.31 0.83
CA GLU A 265 -22.79 0.32 -0.40
C GLU A 265 -22.59 1.85 -0.39
N GLU A 266 -22.69 2.49 0.76
CA GLU A 266 -22.40 3.93 0.91
C GLU A 266 -20.91 4.17 0.71
N TRP A 267 -20.08 3.35 1.33
CA TRP A 267 -18.64 3.36 1.13
C TRP A 267 -18.28 3.19 -0.36
N ALA A 268 -18.87 2.22 -1.04
CA ALA A 268 -18.61 1.99 -2.46
C ALA A 268 -18.91 3.22 -3.35
N LYS A 269 -19.94 4.02 -3.00
CA LYS A 269 -20.25 5.27 -3.73
C LYS A 269 -19.15 6.32 -3.53
N VAL A 270 -18.71 6.52 -2.28
CA VAL A 270 -17.64 7.46 -1.96
C VAL A 270 -16.34 7.02 -2.64
N TRP A 271 -16.02 5.73 -2.52
CA TRP A 271 -14.79 5.16 -3.08
C TRP A 271 -14.75 5.21 -4.61
N ALA A 272 -15.88 4.96 -5.28
CA ALA A 272 -16.00 5.12 -6.74
C ALA A 272 -15.67 6.54 -7.18
N LYS A 273 -16.20 7.54 -6.45
CA LYS A 273 -15.94 8.96 -6.72
C LYS A 273 -14.46 9.31 -6.49
N ASP A 274 -13.87 8.86 -5.39
CA ASP A 274 -12.49 9.14 -5.01
C ASP A 274 -11.49 8.48 -5.96
N THR A 275 -11.73 7.23 -6.32
CA THR A 275 -10.85 6.47 -7.22
C THR A 275 -11.07 6.78 -8.70
N GLY A 276 -12.23 7.35 -9.06
CA GLY A 276 -12.65 7.53 -10.46
C GLY A 276 -13.05 6.22 -11.16
N LEU A 277 -13.30 5.16 -10.39
CA LEU A 277 -13.76 3.88 -10.90
C LEU A 277 -15.30 3.84 -11.08
N PRO A 278 -15.81 3.02 -12.00
CA PRO A 278 -17.25 2.74 -12.06
C PRO A 278 -17.77 2.19 -10.71
N TYR A 279 -18.99 2.57 -10.34
CA TYR A 279 -19.59 2.16 -9.07
C TYR A 279 -19.66 0.64 -8.91
N ASP A 280 -19.97 -0.09 -9.96
CA ASP A 280 -20.05 -1.57 -9.93
C ASP A 280 -18.68 -2.22 -9.67
N VAL A 281 -17.58 -1.62 -10.14
CA VAL A 281 -16.20 -2.05 -9.85
C VAL A 281 -15.88 -1.76 -8.38
N ALA A 282 -16.20 -0.55 -7.91
CA ALA A 282 -15.97 -0.16 -6.52
C ALA A 282 -16.78 -1.04 -5.54
N LEU A 283 -18.05 -1.30 -5.85
CA LEU A 283 -18.91 -2.16 -5.03
C LEU A 283 -18.41 -3.61 -4.97
N ASP A 284 -17.95 -4.14 -6.11
CA ASP A 284 -17.37 -5.50 -6.17
C ASP A 284 -16.11 -5.59 -5.29
N ALA A 285 -15.21 -4.60 -5.37
CA ALA A 285 -14.01 -4.54 -4.54
C ALA A 285 -14.32 -4.37 -3.04
N VAL A 286 -15.30 -3.53 -2.69
CA VAL A 286 -15.74 -3.35 -1.30
C VAL A 286 -16.30 -4.65 -0.73
N ARG A 287 -17.18 -5.32 -1.45
CA ARG A 287 -17.78 -6.59 -1.01
C ARG A 287 -16.76 -7.73 -0.94
N ARG A 288 -15.70 -7.68 -1.75
CA ARG A 288 -14.67 -8.70 -1.83
C ARG A 288 -13.59 -8.53 -0.76
N SER A 289 -13.17 -7.30 -0.47
CA SER A 289 -12.02 -7.06 0.40
C SER A 289 -12.13 -5.84 1.31
N TYR A 290 -12.42 -4.66 0.78
CA TYR A 290 -12.35 -3.43 1.58
C TYR A 290 -13.44 -3.28 2.61
N GLY A 291 -14.61 -3.86 2.40
CA GLY A 291 -15.73 -3.89 3.35
C GLY A 291 -15.67 -5.06 4.32
N THR A 292 -14.63 -5.91 4.25
CA THR A 292 -14.46 -7.07 5.14
C THR A 292 -13.42 -6.85 6.23
N ARG A 293 -12.72 -5.71 6.19
CA ARG A 293 -11.63 -5.39 7.12
C ARG A 293 -12.18 -4.97 8.48
N VAL A 294 -11.67 -5.62 9.52
CA VAL A 294 -11.97 -5.30 10.91
C VAL A 294 -10.68 -5.02 11.68
N PRO A 295 -10.68 -4.06 12.63
CA PRO A 295 -9.54 -3.84 13.51
C PRO A 295 -9.24 -5.08 14.36
N VAL A 296 -7.95 -5.42 14.49
CA VAL A 296 -7.47 -6.51 15.36
C VAL A 296 -6.28 -6.04 16.18
N ALA A 297 -6.04 -6.73 17.30
CA ALA A 297 -4.86 -6.48 18.11
C ALA A 297 -3.57 -6.92 17.39
N LEU A 298 -2.49 -6.21 17.65
CA LEU A 298 -1.12 -6.68 17.39
C LEU A 298 -0.74 -7.62 18.51
N ASP A 299 -1.24 -8.86 18.46
CA ASP A 299 -0.96 -9.92 19.42
C ASP A 299 0.15 -10.86 18.94
N GLU A 300 0.57 -11.79 19.80
CA GLU A 300 1.59 -12.78 19.48
C GLU A 300 1.25 -13.58 18.21
N ALA A 301 -0.03 -13.86 17.96
CA ALA A 301 -0.45 -14.63 16.78
C ALA A 301 -0.31 -13.79 15.50
N ALA A 302 -0.64 -12.50 15.53
CA ALA A 302 -0.43 -11.59 14.41
C ALA A 302 1.06 -11.43 14.10
N ILE A 303 1.89 -11.23 15.14
CA ILE A 303 3.36 -11.11 15.02
C ILE A 303 3.97 -12.41 14.46
N ALA A 304 3.57 -13.56 14.98
CA ALA A 304 4.06 -14.85 14.51
C ALA A 304 3.70 -15.11 13.03
N SER A 305 2.51 -14.71 12.61
CA SER A 305 2.11 -14.87 11.22
C SER A 305 2.90 -13.98 10.25
N GLU A 306 3.32 -12.80 10.69
CA GLU A 306 4.22 -11.92 9.93
C GLU A 306 5.65 -12.45 9.92
N GLN A 307 6.10 -13.09 11.02
CA GLN A 307 7.39 -13.77 11.06
C GLN A 307 7.47 -14.88 10.00
N GLU A 308 6.39 -15.65 9.79
CA GLU A 308 6.33 -16.66 8.73
C GLU A 308 6.51 -16.05 7.32
N ILE A 309 5.96 -14.85 7.09
CA ILE A 309 6.17 -14.11 5.84
C ILE A 309 7.64 -13.69 5.71
N ALA A 310 8.23 -13.12 6.77
CA ALA A 310 9.62 -12.71 6.80
C ALA A 310 10.56 -13.89 6.53
N ASP A 311 10.34 -15.01 7.20
CA ASP A 311 11.12 -16.22 7.00
C ASP A 311 10.99 -16.78 5.57
N SER A 312 9.79 -16.73 4.99
CA SER A 312 9.57 -17.17 3.60
C SER A 312 10.38 -16.34 2.60
N PHE A 313 10.48 -15.02 2.79
CA PHE A 313 11.28 -14.15 1.94
C PHE A 313 12.78 -14.27 2.19
N ALA A 314 13.20 -14.53 3.43
CA ALA A 314 14.59 -14.78 3.77
C ALA A 314 15.10 -16.10 3.18
N ASP A 315 14.28 -17.17 3.23
CA ASP A 315 14.60 -18.46 2.64
C ASP A 315 14.75 -18.42 1.12
N LEU A 316 14.06 -17.49 0.48
CA LEU A 316 14.16 -17.22 -0.96
C LEU A 316 15.22 -16.18 -1.31
N GLU A 317 16.00 -15.70 -0.33
CA GLU A 317 17.01 -14.65 -0.49
C GLU A 317 16.46 -13.36 -1.14
N LEU A 318 15.14 -13.10 -0.97
CA LEU A 318 14.45 -11.92 -1.49
C LEU A 318 14.54 -10.70 -0.55
N ILE A 319 15.00 -10.93 0.69
CA ILE A 319 15.38 -9.91 1.66
C ILE A 319 16.78 -10.23 2.21
N PRO A 320 17.52 -9.24 2.76
CA PRO A 320 18.94 -9.41 3.13
C PRO A 320 19.26 -10.45 4.20
N GLY A 321 18.26 -11.02 4.87
CA GLY A 321 18.45 -12.05 5.91
C GLY A 321 17.28 -12.11 6.88
N ARG A 322 17.40 -13.01 7.87
CA ARG A 322 16.40 -13.20 8.91
C ARG A 322 16.50 -12.07 9.97
N PHE A 323 15.36 -11.71 10.53
CA PHE A 323 15.22 -10.76 11.64
C PHE A 323 14.00 -11.18 12.47
N ASP A 324 13.89 -10.63 13.67
CA ASP A 324 12.69 -10.79 14.50
C ASP A 324 11.69 -9.67 14.16
N PHE A 325 10.52 -10.03 13.65
CA PHE A 325 9.50 -9.05 13.28
C PHE A 325 8.97 -8.29 14.50
N ALA A 326 9.01 -8.92 15.70
CA ALA A 326 8.59 -8.29 16.94
C ALA A 326 9.40 -7.03 17.28
N ASP A 327 10.67 -6.93 16.85
CA ASP A 327 11.51 -5.74 17.04
C ASP A 327 10.95 -4.49 16.34
N PHE A 328 10.04 -4.65 15.40
CA PHE A 328 9.41 -3.59 14.60
C PHE A 328 7.97 -3.31 15.00
N VAL A 329 7.47 -3.89 16.09
CA VAL A 329 6.08 -3.76 16.55
C VAL A 329 6.03 -2.95 17.84
N ASP A 330 5.04 -2.07 17.95
CA ASP A 330 4.69 -1.32 19.15
C ASP A 330 3.18 -1.45 19.35
N ASP A 331 2.77 -2.23 20.32
CA ASP A 331 1.39 -2.61 20.59
C ASP A 331 0.64 -1.63 21.53
N ARG A 332 1.29 -0.50 21.93
CA ARG A 332 0.71 0.49 22.85
C ARG A 332 -0.66 1.02 22.45
N PHE A 333 -1.00 0.98 21.16
CA PHE A 333 -2.28 1.43 20.65
C PHE A 333 -3.35 0.32 20.61
N ASN A 334 -3.07 -0.88 21.13
CA ASN A 334 -4.09 -1.92 21.23
C ASN A 334 -5.23 -1.52 22.18
N ASP A 335 -4.94 -0.71 23.22
CA ASP A 335 -5.94 -0.21 24.16
C ASP A 335 -7.02 0.68 23.50
N SER A 336 -6.69 1.31 22.35
CA SER A 336 -7.64 2.10 21.56
C SER A 336 -8.57 1.25 20.70
N LEU A 337 -8.50 -0.09 20.76
CA LEU A 337 -9.45 -0.96 20.06
C LEU A 337 -10.85 -0.76 20.62
N PRO A 338 -11.87 -0.46 19.77
CA PRO A 338 -13.23 -0.32 20.25
C PRO A 338 -13.71 -1.65 20.85
N PRO A 339 -14.64 -1.61 21.86
CA PRO A 339 -15.23 -2.82 22.40
C PRO A 339 -15.79 -3.67 21.27
N SER A 340 -15.46 -4.95 21.26
CA SER A 340 -15.86 -5.85 20.18
C SER A 340 -17.37 -6.02 20.13
N THR A 341 -18.01 -5.53 19.10
CA THR A 341 -19.37 -5.95 18.68
C THR A 341 -19.31 -7.10 17.67
N SER A 342 -18.13 -7.43 17.15
CA SER A 342 -17.89 -8.51 16.19
C SER A 342 -17.09 -9.64 16.83
N PRO A 343 -17.41 -10.93 16.58
CA PRO A 343 -16.80 -12.09 17.27
C PRO A 343 -15.31 -12.34 16.94
N ALA A 344 -14.69 -11.56 16.10
CA ALA A 344 -13.32 -11.84 15.63
C ALA A 344 -12.41 -10.60 15.69
N ARG A 345 -12.05 -10.16 16.91
CA ARG A 345 -11.05 -9.08 17.08
C ARG A 345 -9.70 -9.56 17.61
N SER A 346 -9.50 -10.86 17.75
CA SER A 346 -8.22 -11.49 17.95
C SER A 346 -7.84 -12.22 16.64
N TYR A 347 -6.71 -11.89 16.08
CA TYR A 347 -6.13 -12.68 14.99
C TYR A 347 -5.98 -14.14 15.48
N GLY A 348 -6.40 -15.12 14.70
CA GLY A 348 -6.32 -16.54 15.08
C GLY A 348 -7.60 -17.17 15.63
N LYS A 349 -8.67 -16.40 15.90
CA LYS A 349 -10.00 -16.97 16.07
C LYS A 349 -10.75 -16.91 14.75
N ALA A 350 -10.75 -18.04 14.03
CA ALA A 350 -11.64 -18.20 12.88
C ALA A 350 -13.08 -17.93 13.29
N PRO A 351 -13.91 -17.26 12.49
CA PRO A 351 -15.34 -17.19 12.74
C PRO A 351 -15.90 -18.61 12.76
N SER A 352 -16.58 -18.96 13.85
CA SER A 352 -17.27 -20.24 14.04
C SER A 352 -18.44 -20.39 13.07
#